data_d883e018871b9745936db357a8719d19
#
_entry.id   d883e018871b9745936db357a8719d19
#
_cell.length_a   1.000
_cell.length_b   1.000
_cell.length_c   1.000
_cell.angle_alpha   90.00
_cell.angle_beta   90.00
_cell.angle_gamma   90.00
#
_symmetry.space_group_name_H-M   'P 1'
#
loop_
_entity.id
_entity.type
_entity.pdbx_description
1 polymer ?
#
loop_
_entity_poly.entity_id
_entity_poly.type
_entity_poly.pdbx_seq_one_letter_code
_entity_poly.pdbx_strand_id
1 'polypeptide(L)'
;MYQRVKAYVEKYHMLQENDHVIIGVSGGADSVCLLFMLKEFKNEMPLELTVVHIHHGIRGDSADADERYVKALCRQLGVRYLAFHENVEQYAKEQGLTLEEAGRNIRRQIFEKVCKEKNGTKIALAHHQNDNAETLLWNLSRGCGLRGLGGISPAEGDTVRYIRPLLCVQRCEIEAFLQEKGISYCTDETNLEDHYTRNRIRNHVIPYLEQEVNPQAVMHMSETMEQMRAVWAFMEQEVQKCRERYVEKRPCGSAEDLYEERENVPELLIKEELFRDFYKTVRSFLIHALLCELAGRRKDIEQVHVRLIEDLARLQTGRKISLPYKMTAEKCYDGILLDRSDLKTGEKEDAGNEPGVHMRMFEQTAETGAFPKKTYTKWFDYDIIKSTVKIRHKESGDYITIDRNGGTQSLKKYFINAKIPREDRDKIWLAADGSHILWIIGYRQNQAYQITDKTKRILEIEFNGGEEDGRDS
;
A
#
# COMPACT_ATOMS: atom_id res chain seq x y z
N MET A 1 -33.26 17.18 11.76
CA MET A 1 -32.17 16.33 11.21
C MET A 1 -32.39 15.96 9.73
N TYR A 2 -33.55 15.41 9.31
CA TYR A 2 -33.78 14.92 7.94
C TYR A 2 -33.47 15.96 6.84
N GLN A 3 -33.97 17.19 6.94
CA GLN A 3 -33.74 18.23 5.93
C GLN A 3 -32.25 18.56 5.72
N ARG A 4 -31.43 18.52 6.77
CA ARG A 4 -29.99 18.72 6.67
C ARG A 4 -29.31 17.54 5.95
N VAL A 5 -29.70 16.30 6.29
CA VAL A 5 -29.21 15.11 5.59
C VAL A 5 -29.62 15.14 4.12
N LYS A 6 -30.86 15.56 3.81
CA LYS A 6 -31.34 15.71 2.46
C LYS A 6 -30.52 16.70 1.65
N ALA A 7 -30.31 17.91 2.15
CA ALA A 7 -29.48 18.92 1.51
C ALA A 7 -28.04 18.42 1.26
N TYR A 8 -27.50 17.62 2.21
CA TYR A 8 -26.18 17.04 2.11
C TYR A 8 -26.10 15.95 1.03
N VAL A 9 -27.10 15.09 0.96
CA VAL A 9 -27.24 14.05 -0.08
C VAL A 9 -27.37 14.69 -1.48
N GLU A 10 -28.14 15.73 -1.61
CA GLU A 10 -28.30 16.50 -2.87
C GLU A 10 -26.99 17.19 -3.27
N LYS A 11 -26.32 17.88 -2.33
CA LYS A 11 -25.04 18.57 -2.57
C LYS A 11 -23.96 17.66 -3.16
N TYR A 12 -23.89 16.41 -2.69
CA TYR A 12 -22.88 15.45 -3.13
C TYR A 12 -23.40 14.43 -4.15
N HIS A 13 -24.63 14.61 -4.65
CA HIS A 13 -25.28 13.73 -5.62
C HIS A 13 -25.18 12.25 -5.22
N MET A 14 -25.50 11.97 -3.92
CA MET A 14 -25.33 10.63 -3.37
C MET A 14 -26.37 9.65 -3.87
N LEU A 15 -27.61 10.11 -4.10
CA LEU A 15 -28.74 9.29 -4.53
C LEU A 15 -29.32 9.84 -5.83
N GLN A 16 -29.82 8.92 -6.67
CA GLN A 16 -30.56 9.19 -7.88
C GLN A 16 -31.77 8.26 -7.95
N GLU A 17 -32.78 8.65 -8.75
CA GLU A 17 -33.95 7.80 -9.01
C GLU A 17 -33.52 6.43 -9.53
N ASN A 18 -34.21 5.38 -9.05
CA ASN A 18 -33.94 3.98 -9.37
C ASN A 18 -32.60 3.42 -8.87
N ASP A 19 -31.90 4.15 -7.98
CA ASP A 19 -30.73 3.56 -7.31
C ASP A 19 -31.13 2.35 -6.47
N HIS A 20 -30.32 1.29 -6.54
CA HIS A 20 -30.36 0.18 -5.61
C HIS A 20 -29.26 0.33 -4.58
N VAL A 21 -29.64 0.67 -3.34
CA VAL A 21 -28.72 0.99 -2.25
C VAL A 21 -28.51 -0.23 -1.35
N ILE A 22 -27.27 -0.66 -1.24
CA ILE A 22 -26.82 -1.68 -0.27
C ILE A 22 -26.44 -0.95 1.03
N ILE A 23 -27.08 -1.29 2.13
CA ILE A 23 -26.93 -0.58 3.41
C ILE A 23 -26.23 -1.49 4.41
N GLY A 24 -25.08 -1.06 4.94
CA GLY A 24 -24.41 -1.75 6.05
C GLY A 24 -25.10 -1.44 7.37
N VAL A 25 -25.75 -2.43 8.00
CA VAL A 25 -26.47 -2.27 9.28
C VAL A 25 -25.92 -3.24 10.31
N SER A 26 -25.22 -2.69 11.33
CA SER A 26 -24.68 -3.47 12.46
C SER A 26 -25.70 -3.69 13.59
N GLY A 27 -26.74 -2.88 13.67
CA GLY A 27 -27.71 -2.83 14.79
C GLY A 27 -27.49 -1.62 15.70
N GLY A 28 -26.32 -1.00 15.68
CA GLY A 28 -26.04 0.21 16.46
C GLY A 28 -26.76 1.45 15.93
N ALA A 29 -26.85 2.48 16.78
CA ALA A 29 -27.64 3.69 16.53
C ALA A 29 -27.37 4.35 15.17
N ASP A 30 -26.11 4.50 14.75
CA ASP A 30 -25.76 5.15 13.50
C ASP A 30 -26.30 4.40 12.28
N SER A 31 -26.12 3.07 12.26
CA SER A 31 -26.55 2.22 11.17
C SER A 31 -28.10 2.09 11.10
N VAL A 32 -28.74 2.07 12.25
CA VAL A 32 -30.21 2.08 12.34
C VAL A 32 -30.75 3.43 11.86
N CYS A 33 -30.16 4.53 12.31
CA CYS A 33 -30.52 5.87 11.83
C CYS A 33 -30.37 5.99 10.31
N LEU A 34 -29.27 5.52 9.74
CA LEU A 34 -29.05 5.50 8.29
C LEU A 34 -30.17 4.75 7.56
N LEU A 35 -30.55 3.57 8.05
CA LEU A 35 -31.64 2.79 7.46
C LEU A 35 -32.96 3.59 7.46
N PHE A 36 -33.32 4.23 8.55
CA PHE A 36 -34.52 5.06 8.63
C PHE A 36 -34.45 6.27 7.71
N MET A 37 -33.31 6.95 7.64
CA MET A 37 -33.10 8.06 6.68
C MET A 37 -33.31 7.62 5.25
N LEU A 38 -32.70 6.51 4.83
CA LEU A 38 -32.86 5.97 3.48
C LEU A 38 -34.28 5.48 3.20
N LYS A 39 -35.00 5.02 4.23
CA LYS A 39 -36.43 4.69 4.11
C LYS A 39 -37.28 5.93 3.85
N GLU A 40 -36.98 7.07 4.51
CA GLU A 40 -37.64 8.34 4.21
C GLU A 40 -37.35 8.81 2.78
N PHE A 41 -36.10 8.72 2.30
CA PHE A 41 -35.79 9.02 0.89
C PHE A 41 -36.58 8.14 -0.09
N LYS A 42 -36.78 6.85 0.24
CA LYS A 42 -37.58 5.94 -0.60
C LYS A 42 -39.05 6.38 -0.69
N ASN A 43 -39.57 7.13 0.25
CA ASN A 43 -40.93 7.70 0.19
C ASN A 43 -41.01 8.89 -0.77
N GLU A 44 -39.89 9.57 -1.03
CA GLU A 44 -39.82 10.76 -1.88
C GLU A 44 -39.34 10.44 -3.31
N MET A 45 -38.56 9.37 -3.49
CA MET A 45 -37.99 8.95 -4.80
C MET A 45 -37.96 7.44 -4.93
N PRO A 46 -38.07 6.87 -6.14
CA PRO A 46 -38.00 5.43 -6.34
C PRO A 46 -36.60 4.89 -6.01
N LEU A 47 -36.46 4.13 -4.92
CA LEU A 47 -35.22 3.47 -4.50
C LEU A 47 -35.49 2.00 -4.17
N GLU A 48 -34.53 1.13 -4.48
CA GLU A 48 -34.46 -0.21 -3.94
C GLU A 48 -33.46 -0.22 -2.77
N LEU A 49 -33.84 -0.82 -1.63
CA LEU A 49 -33.02 -0.92 -0.44
C LEU A 49 -32.76 -2.37 -0.08
N THR A 50 -31.50 -2.71 0.15
CA THR A 50 -31.07 -4.02 0.66
C THR A 50 -30.14 -3.84 1.83
N VAL A 51 -30.50 -4.37 2.99
CA VAL A 51 -29.68 -4.35 4.19
C VAL A 51 -28.74 -5.55 4.18
N VAL A 52 -27.47 -5.27 4.47
CA VAL A 52 -26.43 -6.28 4.70
C VAL A 52 -25.96 -6.15 6.15
N HIS A 53 -26.13 -7.24 6.88
CA HIS A 53 -25.59 -7.42 8.24
C HIS A 53 -24.40 -8.37 8.18
N ILE A 54 -23.31 -8.05 8.87
CA ILE A 54 -22.12 -8.90 8.92
C ILE A 54 -21.85 -9.28 10.36
N HIS A 55 -21.97 -10.56 10.63
CA HIS A 55 -21.63 -11.17 11.91
C HIS A 55 -20.15 -11.53 11.92
N HIS A 56 -19.36 -10.91 12.78
CA HIS A 56 -17.91 -11.04 12.78
C HIS A 56 -17.36 -12.25 13.55
N GLY A 57 -18.20 -13.04 14.19
CA GLY A 57 -17.81 -14.24 14.96
C GLY A 57 -17.07 -13.97 16.28
N ILE A 58 -16.89 -12.70 16.67
CA ILE A 58 -16.03 -12.34 17.80
C ILE A 58 -16.79 -12.34 19.14
N ARG A 59 -18.13 -12.11 19.16
CA ARG A 59 -18.90 -11.77 20.37
C ARG A 59 -19.95 -12.80 20.80
N GLY A 60 -20.05 -13.96 20.16
CA GLY A 60 -21.02 -15.01 20.51
C GLY A 60 -22.46 -14.49 20.63
N ASP A 61 -23.10 -14.74 21.78
CA ASP A 61 -24.53 -14.48 22.01
C ASP A 61 -24.98 -13.03 21.77
N SER A 62 -24.12 -12.04 21.98
CA SER A 62 -24.42 -10.61 21.75
C SER A 62 -24.56 -10.32 20.25
N ALA A 63 -23.65 -10.87 19.42
CA ALA A 63 -23.73 -10.69 17.97
C ALA A 63 -24.97 -11.38 17.37
N ASP A 64 -25.39 -12.53 17.94
CA ASP A 64 -26.61 -13.21 17.57
C ASP A 64 -27.87 -12.39 17.92
N ALA A 65 -27.82 -11.64 19.03
CA ALA A 65 -28.91 -10.74 19.41
C ALA A 65 -29.00 -9.55 18.45
N ASP A 66 -27.88 -8.98 18.05
CA ASP A 66 -27.80 -7.89 17.06
C ASP A 66 -28.36 -8.33 15.71
N GLU A 67 -27.99 -9.53 15.25
CA GLU A 67 -28.51 -10.09 14.00
C GLU A 67 -30.03 -10.28 14.05
N ARG A 68 -30.54 -10.87 15.13
CA ARG A 68 -31.99 -11.07 15.34
C ARG A 68 -32.74 -9.74 15.33
N TYR A 69 -32.18 -8.72 15.99
CA TYR A 69 -32.74 -7.37 16.02
C TYR A 69 -32.81 -6.77 14.61
N VAL A 70 -31.70 -6.75 13.87
CA VAL A 70 -31.64 -6.18 12.50
C VAL A 70 -32.60 -6.90 11.56
N LYS A 71 -32.67 -8.23 11.64
CA LYS A 71 -33.59 -9.05 10.84
C LYS A 71 -35.06 -8.72 11.14
N ALA A 72 -35.42 -8.57 12.41
CA ALA A 72 -36.78 -8.18 12.82
C ALA A 72 -37.12 -6.76 12.33
N LEU A 73 -36.19 -5.81 12.47
CA LEU A 73 -36.33 -4.44 12.01
C LEU A 73 -36.56 -4.38 10.48
N CYS A 74 -35.77 -5.11 9.70
CA CYS A 74 -35.90 -5.17 8.25
C CYS A 74 -37.27 -5.75 7.83
N ARG A 75 -37.75 -6.78 8.54
CA ARG A 75 -39.10 -7.35 8.32
C ARG A 75 -40.18 -6.31 8.59
N GLN A 76 -40.08 -5.56 9.69
CA GLN A 76 -41.03 -4.51 10.04
C GLN A 76 -41.06 -3.39 8.99
N LEU A 77 -39.88 -2.99 8.46
CA LEU A 77 -39.76 -1.92 7.48
C LEU A 77 -40.02 -2.36 6.03
N GLY A 78 -40.19 -3.66 5.78
CA GLY A 78 -40.37 -4.20 4.44
C GLY A 78 -39.12 -4.03 3.56
N VAL A 79 -37.92 -4.16 4.13
CA VAL A 79 -36.63 -4.03 3.44
C VAL A 79 -35.98 -5.40 3.33
N ARG A 80 -35.37 -5.69 2.17
CA ARG A 80 -34.63 -6.93 1.95
C ARG A 80 -33.44 -7.02 2.92
N TYR A 81 -33.24 -8.19 3.52
CA TYR A 81 -32.20 -8.46 4.50
C TYR A 81 -31.29 -9.60 4.02
N LEU A 82 -29.99 -9.42 4.18
CA LEU A 82 -28.94 -10.42 3.94
C LEU A 82 -27.99 -10.45 5.14
N ALA A 83 -27.66 -11.64 5.63
CA ALA A 83 -26.66 -11.84 6.69
C ALA A 83 -25.46 -12.61 6.15
N PHE A 84 -24.28 -12.25 6.64
CA PHE A 84 -23.01 -12.93 6.36
C PHE A 84 -22.29 -13.21 7.68
N HIS A 85 -21.75 -14.42 7.81
CA HIS A 85 -20.99 -14.85 8.99
C HIS A 85 -19.54 -15.05 8.59
N GLU A 86 -18.63 -14.30 9.19
CA GLU A 86 -17.21 -14.30 8.84
C GLU A 86 -16.35 -14.43 10.07
N ASN A 87 -15.28 -15.21 9.98
CA ASN A 87 -14.29 -15.33 11.04
C ASN A 87 -13.15 -14.32 10.82
N VAL A 88 -13.32 -13.12 11.41
CA VAL A 88 -12.36 -12.02 11.27
C VAL A 88 -10.99 -12.37 11.86
N GLU A 89 -10.94 -13.13 12.97
CA GLU A 89 -9.67 -13.52 13.60
C GLU A 89 -8.84 -14.44 12.70
N GLN A 90 -9.49 -15.40 12.06
CA GLN A 90 -8.84 -16.30 11.13
C GLN A 90 -8.30 -15.53 9.92
N TYR A 91 -9.13 -14.69 9.32
CA TYR A 91 -8.74 -13.85 8.19
C TYR A 91 -7.57 -12.91 8.54
N ALA A 92 -7.58 -12.29 9.72
CA ALA A 92 -6.49 -11.44 10.20
C ALA A 92 -5.16 -12.20 10.29
N LYS A 93 -5.18 -13.42 10.83
CA LYS A 93 -3.99 -14.30 10.93
C LYS A 93 -3.45 -14.71 9.56
N GLU A 94 -4.33 -15.11 8.65
CA GLU A 94 -3.97 -15.56 7.30
C GLU A 94 -3.36 -14.42 6.47
N GLN A 95 -3.86 -13.18 6.62
CA GLN A 95 -3.41 -12.03 5.85
C GLN A 95 -2.36 -11.17 6.56
N GLY A 96 -1.97 -11.50 7.80
CA GLY A 96 -1.01 -10.71 8.59
C GLY A 96 -1.51 -9.29 8.91
N LEU A 97 -2.83 -9.12 9.12
CA LEU A 97 -3.49 -7.84 9.36
C LEU A 97 -3.88 -7.69 10.84
N THR A 98 -4.13 -6.45 11.25
CA THR A 98 -4.82 -6.19 12.51
C THR A 98 -6.30 -6.60 12.40
N LEU A 99 -6.96 -6.89 13.54
CA LEU A 99 -8.39 -7.25 13.55
C LEU A 99 -9.27 -6.14 12.94
N GLU A 100 -8.92 -4.88 13.16
CA GLU A 100 -9.66 -3.74 12.59
C GLU A 100 -9.51 -3.68 11.06
N GLU A 101 -8.30 -3.84 10.53
CA GLU A 101 -8.04 -3.88 9.09
C GLU A 101 -8.71 -5.08 8.43
N ALA A 102 -8.64 -6.25 9.06
CA ALA A 102 -9.29 -7.47 8.60
C ALA A 102 -10.82 -7.30 8.52
N GLY A 103 -11.43 -6.79 9.59
CA GLY A 103 -12.88 -6.52 9.61
C GLY A 103 -13.30 -5.47 8.58
N ARG A 104 -12.45 -4.48 8.29
CA ARG A 104 -12.70 -3.47 7.25
C ARG A 104 -12.63 -4.08 5.85
N ASN A 105 -11.63 -4.92 5.59
CA ASN A 105 -11.45 -5.60 4.31
C ASN A 105 -12.62 -6.56 4.02
N ILE A 106 -12.99 -7.40 4.99
CA ILE A 106 -14.12 -8.32 4.89
C ILE A 106 -15.41 -7.56 4.57
N ARG A 107 -15.71 -6.49 5.34
CA ARG A 107 -16.89 -5.66 5.07
C ARG A 107 -16.91 -5.12 3.64
N ARG A 108 -15.78 -4.61 3.16
CA ARG A 108 -15.67 -4.08 1.81
C ARG A 108 -15.92 -5.17 0.76
N GLN A 109 -15.28 -6.32 0.89
CA GLN A 109 -15.46 -7.45 -0.04
C GLN A 109 -16.91 -7.92 -0.09
N ILE A 110 -17.58 -8.05 1.07
CA ILE A 110 -18.98 -8.48 1.12
C ILE A 110 -19.90 -7.44 0.48
N PHE A 111 -19.75 -6.16 0.81
CA PHE A 111 -20.57 -5.11 0.23
C PHE A 111 -20.40 -5.03 -1.29
N GLU A 112 -19.18 -5.10 -1.82
CA GLU A 112 -18.89 -5.10 -3.25
C GLU A 112 -19.45 -6.35 -3.94
N LYS A 113 -19.31 -7.53 -3.32
CA LYS A 113 -19.91 -8.79 -3.81
C LYS A 113 -21.42 -8.69 -3.90
N VAL A 114 -22.11 -8.28 -2.82
CA VAL A 114 -23.56 -8.12 -2.81
C VAL A 114 -24.01 -7.09 -3.82
N CYS A 115 -23.30 -5.95 -3.92
CA CYS A 115 -23.58 -4.92 -4.88
C CYS A 115 -23.54 -5.46 -6.32
N LYS A 116 -22.53 -6.25 -6.66
CA LYS A 116 -22.41 -6.90 -7.97
C LYS A 116 -23.50 -7.94 -8.21
N GLU A 117 -23.78 -8.81 -7.23
CA GLU A 117 -24.78 -9.90 -7.36
C GLU A 117 -26.22 -9.39 -7.43
N LYS A 118 -26.51 -8.25 -6.83
CA LYS A 118 -27.87 -7.67 -6.76
C LYS A 118 -28.07 -6.46 -7.69
N ASN A 119 -27.09 -6.17 -8.56
CA ASN A 119 -27.09 -4.96 -9.39
C ASN A 119 -27.26 -3.68 -8.57
N GLY A 120 -26.59 -3.62 -7.39
CA GLY A 120 -26.55 -2.43 -6.55
C GLY A 120 -25.75 -1.32 -7.22
N THR A 121 -26.19 -0.08 -7.05
CA THR A 121 -25.51 1.11 -7.60
C THR A 121 -24.76 1.87 -6.53
N LYS A 122 -25.18 1.74 -5.26
CA LYS A 122 -24.64 2.47 -4.12
C LYS A 122 -24.43 1.53 -2.93
N ILE A 123 -23.42 1.85 -2.12
CA ILE A 123 -23.18 1.25 -0.80
C ILE A 123 -23.25 2.39 0.23
N ALA A 124 -24.21 2.34 1.12
CA ALA A 124 -24.41 3.34 2.17
C ALA A 124 -23.77 2.90 3.49
N LEU A 125 -22.93 3.78 4.05
CA LEU A 125 -22.25 3.59 5.34
C LEU A 125 -22.64 4.70 6.33
N ALA A 126 -22.76 4.33 7.60
CA ALA A 126 -23.28 5.20 8.66
C ALA A 126 -22.22 6.06 9.38
N HIS A 127 -21.17 6.50 8.66
CA HIS A 127 -20.20 7.43 9.24
C HIS A 127 -20.84 8.79 9.49
N HIS A 128 -20.50 9.42 10.64
CA HIS A 128 -21.02 10.71 11.09
C HIS A 128 -19.89 11.71 11.39
N GLN A 129 -20.21 12.94 11.83
CA GLN A 129 -19.22 14.00 12.06
C GLN A 129 -18.12 13.61 13.07
N ASN A 130 -18.48 12.92 14.16
CA ASN A 130 -17.49 12.52 15.17
C ASN A 130 -16.49 11.50 14.60
N ASP A 131 -16.92 10.53 13.76
CA ASP A 131 -15.99 9.62 13.05
C ASP A 131 -15.03 10.40 12.15
N ASN A 132 -15.54 11.47 11.54
CA ASN A 132 -14.72 12.32 10.66
C ASN A 132 -13.69 13.11 11.47
N ALA A 133 -14.08 13.66 12.63
CA ALA A 133 -13.16 14.33 13.56
C ALA A 133 -12.08 13.38 14.09
N GLU A 134 -12.44 12.14 14.46
CA GLU A 134 -11.48 11.08 14.81
C GLU A 134 -10.47 10.85 13.71
N THR A 135 -10.94 10.76 12.46
CA THR A 135 -10.11 10.55 11.28
C THR A 135 -9.17 11.73 11.02
N LEU A 136 -9.63 12.97 11.19
CA LEU A 136 -8.81 14.16 11.06
C LEU A 136 -7.68 14.16 12.08
N LEU A 137 -7.99 13.97 13.36
CA LEU A 137 -7.01 13.95 14.44
C LEU A 137 -5.99 12.82 14.27
N TRP A 138 -6.45 11.65 13.85
CA TRP A 138 -5.59 10.54 13.52
C TRP A 138 -4.64 10.85 12.36
N ASN A 139 -5.15 11.43 11.28
CA ASN A 139 -4.37 11.81 10.11
C ASN A 139 -3.33 12.90 10.46
N LEU A 140 -3.74 13.92 11.23
CA LEU A 140 -2.82 14.97 11.71
C LEU A 140 -1.67 14.41 12.54
N SER A 141 -1.98 13.48 13.46
CA SER A 141 -0.97 12.90 14.36
C SER A 141 0.08 12.04 13.62
N ARG A 142 -0.25 11.51 12.45
CA ARG A 142 0.64 10.70 11.61
C ARG A 142 1.36 11.50 10.52
N GLY A 143 1.02 12.76 10.35
CA GLY A 143 1.42 13.57 9.22
C GLY A 143 0.65 13.19 7.95
N CYS A 144 -0.24 14.05 7.53
CA CYS A 144 -1.03 13.84 6.31
C CYS A 144 -0.85 15.00 5.33
N GLY A 145 -0.99 14.70 4.04
CA GLY A 145 -1.09 15.72 3.00
C GLY A 145 -2.50 16.34 2.94
N LEU A 146 -2.67 17.30 2.05
CA LEU A 146 -3.92 18.05 1.86
C LEU A 146 -5.17 17.16 1.71
N ARG A 147 -5.05 16.06 0.98
CA ARG A 147 -6.14 15.09 0.82
C ARG A 147 -6.57 14.46 2.16
N GLY A 148 -5.61 14.12 3.03
CA GLY A 148 -5.90 13.53 4.34
C GLY A 148 -6.57 14.50 5.29
N LEU A 149 -6.33 15.81 5.13
CA LEU A 149 -7.02 16.86 5.88
C LEU A 149 -8.51 16.96 5.52
N GLY A 150 -8.92 16.49 4.35
CA GLY A 150 -10.34 16.41 3.97
C GLY A 150 -11.15 15.36 4.74
N GLY A 151 -10.49 14.50 5.53
CA GLY A 151 -11.14 13.46 6.31
C GLY A 151 -11.82 12.38 5.47
N ILE A 152 -12.95 11.87 5.97
CA ILE A 152 -13.76 10.86 5.28
C ILE A 152 -14.51 11.52 4.12
N SER A 153 -14.42 10.93 2.91
CA SER A 153 -15.14 11.43 1.75
C SER A 153 -16.64 11.20 1.87
N PRO A 154 -17.49 12.18 1.55
CA PRO A 154 -18.95 12.00 1.50
C PRO A 154 -19.40 10.92 0.53
N ALA A 155 -18.74 10.85 -0.62
CA ALA A 155 -18.96 9.84 -1.64
C ALA A 155 -17.63 9.47 -2.32
N GLU A 156 -17.43 8.20 -2.68
CA GLU A 156 -16.21 7.73 -3.36
C GLU A 156 -16.49 6.50 -4.23
N GLY A 157 -15.67 6.28 -5.24
CA GLY A 157 -15.75 5.16 -6.18
C GLY A 157 -16.48 5.52 -7.48
N ASP A 158 -16.05 4.89 -8.57
CA ASP A 158 -16.56 5.14 -9.92
C ASP A 158 -17.63 4.12 -10.32
N THR A 159 -17.33 2.83 -10.21
CA THR A 159 -18.21 1.73 -10.63
C THR A 159 -19.26 1.42 -9.57
N VAL A 160 -18.85 1.35 -8.30
CA VAL A 160 -19.72 1.21 -7.13
C VAL A 160 -19.43 2.38 -6.21
N ARG A 161 -20.43 3.22 -6.00
CA ARG A 161 -20.26 4.44 -5.24
C ARG A 161 -20.61 4.24 -3.76
N TYR A 162 -19.61 4.36 -2.90
CA TYR A 162 -19.83 4.45 -1.46
C TYR A 162 -20.38 5.81 -1.10
N ILE A 163 -21.44 5.87 -0.32
CA ILE A 163 -22.07 7.10 0.15
C ILE A 163 -22.18 7.14 1.68
N ARG A 164 -22.12 8.33 2.25
CA ARG A 164 -22.15 8.55 3.72
C ARG A 164 -23.12 9.69 4.08
N PRO A 165 -24.43 9.42 4.01
CA PRO A 165 -25.46 10.44 4.21
C PRO A 165 -25.40 11.13 5.57
N LEU A 166 -24.95 10.42 6.62
CA LEU A 166 -24.92 10.94 8.00
C LEU A 166 -23.64 11.73 8.33
N LEU A 167 -22.72 11.92 7.38
CA LEU A 167 -21.44 12.60 7.64
C LEU A 167 -21.62 14.09 8.00
N CYS A 168 -22.81 14.67 7.79
CA CYS A 168 -23.19 16.04 8.14
C CYS A 168 -23.83 16.19 9.52
N VAL A 169 -24.03 15.12 10.29
CA VAL A 169 -24.70 15.15 11.60
C VAL A 169 -23.79 14.57 12.68
N GLN A 170 -23.99 15.01 13.92
CA GLN A 170 -23.27 14.51 15.09
C GLN A 170 -23.96 13.30 15.71
N ARG A 171 -23.20 12.51 16.48
CA ARG A 171 -23.69 11.33 17.18
C ARG A 171 -24.86 11.64 18.11
N CYS A 172 -24.80 12.74 18.88
CA CYS A 172 -25.87 13.17 19.77
C CYS A 172 -27.18 13.47 19.04
N GLU A 173 -27.11 14.01 17.81
CA GLU A 173 -28.29 14.28 16.99
C GLU A 173 -28.91 12.99 16.44
N ILE A 174 -28.11 11.99 16.15
CA ILE A 174 -28.55 10.65 15.75
C ILE A 174 -29.33 9.99 16.89
N GLU A 175 -28.77 10.02 18.09
CA GLU A 175 -29.43 9.46 19.29
C GLU A 175 -30.72 10.19 19.64
N ALA A 176 -30.72 11.53 19.61
CA ALA A 176 -31.90 12.33 19.82
C ALA A 176 -33.01 12.03 18.80
N PHE A 177 -32.66 11.87 17.53
CA PHE A 177 -33.60 11.49 16.47
C PHE A 177 -34.22 10.11 16.70
N LEU A 178 -33.42 9.11 17.06
CA LEU A 178 -33.94 7.77 17.36
C LEU A 178 -34.84 7.75 18.57
N GLN A 179 -34.47 8.50 19.63
CA GLN A 179 -35.28 8.66 20.84
C GLN A 179 -36.62 9.33 20.53
N GLU A 180 -36.63 10.44 19.78
CA GLU A 180 -37.84 11.16 19.36
C GLU A 180 -38.81 10.25 18.58
N LYS A 181 -38.25 9.37 17.72
CA LYS A 181 -39.05 8.42 16.92
C LYS A 181 -39.41 7.14 17.67
N GLY A 182 -38.93 6.94 18.89
CA GLY A 182 -39.13 5.71 19.65
C GLY A 182 -38.48 4.48 19.05
N ILE A 183 -37.36 4.67 18.33
CA ILE A 183 -36.62 3.61 17.66
C ILE A 183 -35.55 3.09 18.62
N SER A 184 -35.59 1.80 18.94
CA SER A 184 -34.56 1.13 19.71
C SER A 184 -33.35 0.80 18.83
N TYR A 185 -32.19 0.56 19.46
CA TYR A 185 -30.97 0.10 18.80
C TYR A 185 -30.10 -0.69 19.78
N CYS A 186 -29.16 -1.49 19.28
CA CYS A 186 -28.23 -2.25 20.08
C CYS A 186 -27.07 -1.38 20.56
N THR A 187 -26.69 -1.52 21.84
CA THR A 187 -25.55 -0.80 22.41
C THR A 187 -24.34 -1.72 22.45
N ASP A 188 -23.23 -1.26 21.90
CA ASP A 188 -21.97 -1.99 21.86
C ASP A 188 -21.05 -1.58 23.00
N GLU A 189 -20.88 -2.43 24.02
CA GLU A 189 -20.05 -2.17 25.20
C GLU A 189 -18.56 -2.09 24.88
N THR A 190 -18.08 -2.69 23.79
CA THR A 190 -16.66 -2.65 23.41
C THR A 190 -16.19 -1.29 22.88
N ASN A 191 -17.10 -0.37 22.62
CA ASN A 191 -16.76 1.03 22.30
C ASN A 191 -16.09 1.78 23.45
N LEU A 192 -16.16 1.26 24.67
CA LEU A 192 -15.56 1.83 25.88
C LEU A 192 -14.09 1.38 26.09
N GLU A 193 -13.61 0.42 25.32
CA GLU A 193 -12.26 -0.11 25.48
C GLU A 193 -11.22 0.77 24.74
N ASP A 194 -10.16 1.18 25.46
CA ASP A 194 -9.09 2.06 24.94
C ASP A 194 -7.97 1.31 24.21
N HIS A 195 -8.18 0.07 23.83
CA HIS A 195 -7.15 -0.73 23.15
C HIS A 195 -6.71 -0.15 21.79
N TYR A 196 -7.61 0.50 21.09
CA TYR A 196 -7.32 1.10 19.77
C TYR A 196 -7.10 2.61 19.88
N THR A 197 -6.14 3.13 19.12
CA THR A 197 -5.83 4.58 19.09
C THR A 197 -7.06 5.42 18.73
N ARG A 198 -7.92 4.92 17.85
CA ARG A 198 -9.16 5.60 17.47
C ARG A 198 -10.13 5.71 18.64
N ASN A 199 -10.25 4.67 19.46
CA ASN A 199 -11.07 4.71 20.68
C ASN A 199 -10.50 5.73 21.70
N ARG A 200 -9.18 5.83 21.84
CA ARG A 200 -8.56 6.86 22.69
C ARG A 200 -8.85 8.28 22.21
N ILE A 201 -8.85 8.52 20.90
CA ILE A 201 -9.24 9.83 20.35
C ILE A 201 -10.71 10.11 20.67
N ARG A 202 -11.60 9.13 20.45
CA ARG A 202 -13.04 9.22 20.72
C ARG A 202 -13.36 9.46 22.21
N ASN A 203 -12.72 8.70 23.09
CA ASN A 203 -13.09 8.68 24.51
C ASN A 203 -12.39 9.77 25.33
N HIS A 204 -11.24 10.28 24.89
CA HIS A 204 -10.44 11.22 25.67
C HIS A 204 -10.15 12.54 24.94
N VAL A 205 -9.70 12.50 23.68
CA VAL A 205 -9.25 13.71 22.99
C VAL A 205 -10.43 14.58 22.54
N ILE A 206 -11.42 14.01 21.89
CA ILE A 206 -12.60 14.76 21.41
C ILE A 206 -13.39 15.33 22.60
N PRO A 207 -13.73 14.55 23.66
CA PRO A 207 -14.40 15.11 24.80
C PRO A 207 -13.63 16.23 25.50
N TYR A 208 -12.30 16.10 25.61
CA TYR A 208 -11.47 17.17 26.16
C TYR A 208 -11.55 18.45 25.32
N LEU A 209 -11.49 18.32 23.99
CA LEU A 209 -11.61 19.49 23.10
C LEU A 209 -12.99 20.16 23.21
N GLU A 210 -14.07 19.38 23.34
CA GLU A 210 -15.41 19.92 23.46
C GLU A 210 -15.68 20.54 24.83
N GLN A 211 -15.14 20.00 25.91
CA GLN A 211 -15.36 20.47 27.27
C GLN A 211 -14.46 21.62 27.67
N GLU A 212 -13.17 21.54 27.35
CA GLU A 212 -12.13 22.43 27.85
C GLU A 212 -11.67 23.49 26.83
N VAL A 213 -11.91 23.26 25.53
CA VAL A 213 -11.44 24.18 24.49
C VAL A 213 -12.58 24.86 23.76
N ASN A 214 -13.48 24.10 23.13
CA ASN A 214 -14.61 24.65 22.41
C ASN A 214 -15.74 23.61 22.25
N PRO A 215 -16.94 23.86 22.79
CA PRO A 215 -18.08 22.95 22.63
C PRO A 215 -18.47 22.61 21.18
N GLN A 216 -18.07 23.42 20.22
CA GLN A 216 -18.34 23.22 18.82
C GLN A 216 -17.12 22.64 18.06
N ALA A 217 -16.14 22.06 18.76
CA ALA A 217 -14.89 21.57 18.15
C ALA A 217 -15.14 20.59 17.00
N VAL A 218 -16.01 19.61 17.17
CA VAL A 218 -16.35 18.61 16.11
C VAL A 218 -16.99 19.29 14.91
N MET A 219 -17.87 20.27 15.11
CA MET A 219 -18.51 21.02 14.03
C MET A 219 -17.45 21.83 13.23
N HIS A 220 -16.59 22.59 13.91
CA HIS A 220 -15.55 23.38 13.26
C HIS A 220 -14.52 22.50 12.54
N MET A 221 -14.17 21.32 13.08
CA MET A 221 -13.36 20.34 12.38
C MET A 221 -14.02 19.88 11.07
N SER A 222 -15.34 19.61 11.11
CA SER A 222 -16.10 19.19 9.92
C SER A 222 -16.13 20.28 8.84
N GLU A 223 -16.33 21.54 9.22
CA GLU A 223 -16.27 22.68 8.31
C GLU A 223 -14.90 22.84 7.68
N THR A 224 -13.84 22.76 8.50
CA THR A 224 -12.46 22.81 8.03
C THR A 224 -12.19 21.70 7.02
N MET A 225 -12.60 20.45 7.32
CA MET A 225 -12.43 19.32 6.41
C MET A 225 -13.18 19.53 5.09
N GLU A 226 -14.35 20.15 5.13
CA GLU A 226 -15.11 20.47 3.93
C GLU A 226 -14.41 21.51 3.05
N GLN A 227 -13.83 22.54 3.66
CA GLN A 227 -12.99 23.51 2.95
C GLN A 227 -11.76 22.84 2.33
N MET A 228 -11.09 21.96 3.08
CA MET A 228 -9.93 21.21 2.58
C MET A 228 -10.30 20.30 1.41
N ARG A 229 -11.48 19.67 1.43
CA ARG A 229 -11.98 18.89 0.28
C ARG A 229 -12.21 19.78 -0.96
N ALA A 230 -12.77 20.96 -0.78
CA ALA A 230 -12.97 21.90 -1.89
C ALA A 230 -11.63 22.36 -2.51
N VAL A 231 -10.64 22.68 -1.66
CA VAL A 231 -9.29 23.01 -2.10
C VAL A 231 -8.64 21.82 -2.81
N TRP A 232 -8.80 20.61 -2.28
CA TRP A 232 -8.28 19.41 -2.92
C TRP A 232 -8.92 19.15 -4.28
N ALA A 233 -10.23 19.28 -4.41
CA ALA A 233 -10.94 19.13 -5.68
C ALA A 233 -10.44 20.11 -6.74
N PHE A 234 -10.21 21.37 -6.35
CA PHE A 234 -9.58 22.36 -7.23
C PHE A 234 -8.17 21.93 -7.65
N MET A 235 -7.36 21.46 -6.71
CA MET A 235 -6.01 20.95 -6.99
C MET A 235 -6.02 19.74 -7.92
N GLU A 236 -6.97 18.80 -7.75
CA GLU A 236 -7.13 17.66 -8.67
C GLU A 236 -7.46 18.11 -10.10
N GLN A 237 -8.32 19.12 -10.27
CA GLN A 237 -8.61 19.67 -11.59
C GLN A 237 -7.37 20.31 -12.23
N GLU A 238 -6.60 21.09 -11.47
CA GLU A 238 -5.36 21.70 -11.97
C GLU A 238 -4.29 20.65 -12.31
N VAL A 239 -4.16 19.61 -11.49
CA VAL A 239 -3.28 18.46 -11.75
C VAL A 239 -3.70 17.75 -13.04
N GLN A 240 -5.00 17.55 -13.27
CA GLN A 240 -5.52 16.89 -14.47
C GLN A 240 -5.24 17.72 -15.73
N LYS A 241 -5.51 19.04 -15.70
CA LYS A 241 -5.16 19.97 -16.81
C LYS A 241 -3.65 19.94 -17.10
N CYS A 242 -2.85 19.94 -16.03
CA CYS A 242 -1.40 19.87 -16.11
C CYS A 242 -0.94 18.56 -16.75
N ARG A 243 -1.57 17.43 -16.36
CA ARG A 243 -1.32 16.11 -16.93
C ARG A 243 -1.61 16.08 -18.45
N GLU A 244 -2.78 16.53 -18.86
CA GLU A 244 -3.19 16.56 -20.27
C GLU A 244 -2.22 17.35 -21.15
N ARG A 245 -1.64 18.41 -20.63
CA ARG A 245 -0.71 19.28 -21.36
C ARG A 245 0.73 18.78 -21.37
N TYR A 246 1.21 18.21 -20.26
CA TYR A 246 2.64 17.97 -20.04
C TYR A 246 3.03 16.50 -19.88
N VAL A 247 2.07 15.56 -19.94
CA VAL A 247 2.38 14.13 -19.83
C VAL A 247 1.93 13.41 -21.09
N GLU A 248 2.88 12.69 -21.69
CA GLU A 248 2.62 11.84 -22.86
C GLU A 248 2.77 10.37 -22.46
N LYS A 249 1.82 9.53 -22.89
CA LYS A 249 1.94 8.08 -22.82
C LYS A 249 2.71 7.61 -24.05
N ARG A 250 3.85 6.95 -23.83
CA ARG A 250 4.63 6.33 -24.90
C ARG A 250 4.39 4.82 -24.89
N PRO A 251 4.21 4.17 -26.04
CA PRO A 251 4.19 2.71 -26.09
C PRO A 251 5.53 2.18 -25.62
N CYS A 252 5.50 1.13 -24.81
CA CYS A 252 6.71 0.46 -24.37
C CYS A 252 7.27 -0.43 -25.51
N GLY A 253 8.57 -0.29 -25.83
CA GLY A 253 9.27 -1.20 -26.76
C GLY A 253 9.45 -0.65 -28.18
N SER A 254 10.41 -1.25 -28.89
CA SER A 254 10.67 -1.02 -30.32
C SER A 254 9.51 -1.59 -31.16
N ALA A 255 9.35 -1.11 -32.40
CA ALA A 255 8.31 -1.57 -33.33
C ALA A 255 8.30 -3.10 -33.60
N GLU A 256 9.32 -3.83 -33.15
CA GLU A 256 9.44 -5.28 -33.28
C GLU A 256 8.73 -6.06 -32.16
N ASP A 257 8.44 -5.42 -31.01
CA ASP A 257 7.77 -6.04 -29.84
C ASP A 257 6.25 -6.08 -29.95
N LEU A 258 5.65 -5.63 -31.04
CA LEU A 258 4.19 -5.52 -31.25
C LEU A 258 3.45 -6.85 -31.47
N TYR A 259 4.16 -8.00 -31.48
CA TYR A 259 3.58 -9.31 -31.79
C TYR A 259 3.33 -10.21 -30.57
N GLU A 260 3.69 -9.79 -29.37
CA GLU A 260 3.35 -10.52 -28.14
C GLU A 260 2.26 -9.75 -27.37
N GLU A 261 1.16 -10.46 -26.99
CA GLU A 261 0.11 -9.99 -26.08
C GLU A 261 0.68 -9.81 -24.66
N ARG A 262 1.50 -8.76 -24.46
CA ARG A 262 1.97 -8.35 -23.13
C ARG A 262 1.07 -7.20 -22.68
N GLU A 263 0.67 -7.20 -21.41
CA GLU A 263 0.08 -6.01 -20.77
C GLU A 263 1.11 -4.86 -20.83
N ASN A 264 1.06 -4.09 -21.91
CA ASN A 264 1.94 -2.95 -22.14
C ASN A 264 1.60 -1.84 -21.14
N VAL A 265 2.28 -1.78 -20.01
CA VAL A 265 2.23 -0.58 -19.17
C VAL A 265 2.99 0.52 -19.91
N PRO A 266 2.29 1.61 -20.29
CA PRO A 266 2.90 2.66 -21.07
C PRO A 266 3.97 3.40 -20.26
N GLU A 267 5.06 3.76 -20.91
CA GLU A 267 6.00 4.73 -20.37
C GLU A 267 5.33 6.11 -20.29
N LEU A 268 5.63 6.87 -19.24
CA LEU A 268 5.10 8.21 -19.06
C LEU A 268 6.23 9.23 -19.26
N LEU A 269 6.14 10.05 -20.29
CA LEU A 269 7.04 11.17 -20.50
C LEU A 269 6.46 12.42 -19.85
N ILE A 270 7.17 12.99 -18.89
CA ILE A 270 6.91 14.31 -18.31
C ILE A 270 7.74 15.33 -19.11
N LYS A 271 7.08 16.22 -19.85
CA LYS A 271 7.75 17.22 -20.69
C LYS A 271 8.58 18.20 -19.86
N GLU A 272 9.70 18.66 -20.44
CA GLU A 272 10.63 19.61 -19.82
C GLU A 272 9.95 20.91 -19.40
N GLU A 273 9.00 21.40 -20.20
CA GLU A 273 8.28 22.63 -19.96
C GLU A 273 7.53 22.65 -18.61
N LEU A 274 7.08 21.49 -18.12
CA LEU A 274 6.47 21.38 -16.81
C LEU A 274 7.37 21.91 -15.69
N PHE A 275 8.65 21.58 -15.76
CA PHE A 275 9.63 21.96 -14.72
C PHE A 275 9.98 23.44 -14.75
N ARG A 276 9.79 24.11 -15.88
CA ARG A 276 10.07 25.51 -16.08
C ARG A 276 8.84 26.40 -15.89
N ASP A 277 7.69 26.01 -16.44
CA ASP A 277 6.55 26.90 -16.68
C ASP A 277 5.41 26.74 -15.65
N PHE A 278 5.49 25.75 -14.72
CA PHE A 278 4.35 25.46 -13.85
C PHE A 278 4.67 25.60 -12.35
N TYR A 279 3.64 25.94 -11.56
CA TYR A 279 3.76 26.08 -10.12
C TYR A 279 4.27 24.78 -9.47
N LYS A 280 5.30 24.90 -8.62
CA LYS A 280 5.94 23.78 -7.96
C LYS A 280 4.95 22.87 -7.22
N THR A 281 3.94 23.46 -6.55
CA THR A 281 2.95 22.70 -5.79
C THR A 281 2.15 21.75 -6.70
N VAL A 282 1.56 22.26 -7.79
CA VAL A 282 0.77 21.43 -8.72
C VAL A 282 1.64 20.37 -9.39
N ARG A 283 2.85 20.74 -9.79
CA ARG A 283 3.84 19.82 -10.36
C ARG A 283 4.18 18.68 -9.40
N SER A 284 4.42 18.97 -8.11
CA SER A 284 4.70 17.95 -7.12
C SER A 284 3.53 16.97 -6.92
N PHE A 285 2.28 17.44 -6.93
CA PHE A 285 1.11 16.58 -6.89
C PHE A 285 0.97 15.74 -8.15
N LEU A 286 1.24 16.31 -9.34
CA LEU A 286 1.22 15.55 -10.60
C LEU A 286 2.27 14.42 -10.57
N ILE A 287 3.51 14.74 -10.24
CA ILE A 287 4.60 13.74 -10.16
C ILE A 287 4.20 12.63 -9.18
N HIS A 288 3.71 12.97 -7.99
CA HIS A 288 3.25 11.98 -7.02
C HIS A 288 2.11 11.11 -7.58
N ALA A 289 1.14 11.69 -8.28
CA ALA A 289 0.04 10.95 -8.89
C ALA A 289 0.52 9.96 -9.96
N LEU A 290 1.47 10.39 -10.81
CA LEU A 290 2.07 9.53 -11.85
C LEU A 290 2.86 8.37 -11.25
N LEU A 291 3.62 8.62 -10.18
CA LEU A 291 4.34 7.55 -9.46
C LEU A 291 3.38 6.54 -8.83
N CYS A 292 2.28 7.00 -8.23
CA CYS A 292 1.24 6.11 -7.67
C CYS A 292 0.53 5.29 -8.75
N GLU A 293 0.29 5.88 -9.93
CA GLU A 293 -0.31 5.19 -11.09
C GLU A 293 0.61 4.06 -11.57
N LEU A 294 1.88 4.35 -11.82
CA LEU A 294 2.87 3.35 -12.24
C LEU A 294 3.08 2.26 -11.17
N ALA A 295 3.10 2.62 -9.90
CA ALA A 295 3.23 1.67 -8.81
C ALA A 295 1.97 0.79 -8.62
N GLY A 296 0.81 1.21 -9.14
CA GLY A 296 -0.49 0.59 -8.88
C GLY A 296 -0.95 0.72 -7.42
N ARG A 297 -0.26 1.53 -6.61
CA ARG A 297 -0.55 1.76 -5.18
C ARG A 297 0.02 3.08 -4.69
N ARG A 298 -0.53 3.57 -3.55
CA ARG A 298 -0.04 4.82 -2.92
C ARG A 298 0.91 4.59 -1.75
N LYS A 299 0.93 3.37 -1.19
CA LYS A 299 1.79 3.03 -0.06
C LYS A 299 3.25 3.17 -0.48
N ASP A 300 4.09 3.69 0.39
CA ASP A 300 5.55 3.87 0.23
C ASP A 300 5.97 4.82 -0.91
N ILE A 301 5.05 5.55 -1.54
CA ILE A 301 5.35 6.67 -2.43
C ILE A 301 5.28 7.97 -1.62
N GLU A 302 6.45 8.53 -1.33
CA GLU A 302 6.61 9.68 -0.42
C GLU A 302 7.13 10.92 -1.16
N GLN A 303 7.13 12.07 -0.46
CA GLN A 303 7.64 13.34 -0.99
C GLN A 303 9.14 13.29 -1.37
N VAL A 304 9.91 12.39 -0.78
CA VAL A 304 11.32 12.19 -1.17
C VAL A 304 11.43 11.74 -2.63
N HIS A 305 10.53 10.87 -3.09
CA HIS A 305 10.53 10.38 -4.48
C HIS A 305 10.15 11.48 -5.48
N VAL A 306 9.22 12.37 -5.09
CA VAL A 306 8.87 13.56 -5.89
C VAL A 306 10.08 14.49 -6.01
N ARG A 307 10.81 14.74 -4.90
CA ARG A 307 12.03 15.58 -4.90
C ARG A 307 13.13 15.00 -5.78
N LEU A 308 13.33 13.67 -5.75
CA LEU A 308 14.30 13.01 -6.62
C LEU A 308 14.00 13.27 -8.11
N ILE A 309 12.73 13.25 -8.53
CA ILE A 309 12.31 13.60 -9.90
C ILE A 309 12.56 15.09 -10.18
N GLU A 310 12.22 15.99 -9.26
CA GLU A 310 12.46 17.43 -9.42
C GLU A 310 13.96 17.76 -9.51
N ASP A 311 14.81 17.05 -8.78
CA ASP A 311 16.27 17.22 -8.84
C ASP A 311 16.83 16.61 -10.12
N LEU A 312 16.32 15.44 -10.56
CA LEU A 312 16.69 14.82 -11.84
C LEU A 312 16.45 15.75 -13.02
N ALA A 313 15.38 16.56 -13.00
CA ALA A 313 15.07 17.53 -14.05
C ALA A 313 16.19 18.56 -14.27
N ARG A 314 17.00 18.83 -13.26
CA ARG A 314 18.10 19.79 -13.30
C ARG A 314 19.44 19.19 -13.72
N LEU A 315 19.49 17.85 -13.83
CA LEU A 315 20.70 17.14 -14.19
C LEU A 315 20.87 17.03 -15.71
N GLN A 316 22.03 16.55 -16.14
CA GLN A 316 22.33 16.32 -17.55
C GLN A 316 21.48 15.16 -18.11
N THR A 317 21.15 15.23 -19.39
CA THR A 317 20.49 14.16 -20.15
C THR A 317 21.24 12.83 -20.02
N GLY A 318 20.50 11.72 -19.93
CA GLY A 318 21.03 10.37 -19.73
C GLY A 318 21.19 9.98 -18.25
N ARG A 319 20.96 10.89 -17.30
CA ARG A 319 20.93 10.52 -15.88
C ARG A 319 19.68 9.73 -15.54
N LYS A 320 19.86 8.62 -14.80
CA LYS A 320 18.82 7.69 -14.40
C LYS A 320 18.79 7.53 -12.88
N ILE A 321 17.62 7.41 -12.29
CA ILE A 321 17.42 7.11 -10.87
C ILE A 321 16.45 5.94 -10.72
N SER A 322 16.67 5.15 -9.65
CA SER A 322 15.77 4.07 -9.25
C SER A 322 14.77 4.56 -8.21
N LEU A 323 13.54 4.10 -8.33
CA LEU A 323 12.41 4.43 -7.48
C LEU A 323 11.79 3.15 -6.90
N PRO A 324 10.94 3.23 -5.86
CA PRO A 324 10.26 2.04 -5.33
C PRO A 324 9.49 1.28 -6.41
N TYR A 325 9.22 0.00 -6.15
CA TYR A 325 8.44 -0.88 -7.03
C TYR A 325 9.05 -1.06 -8.43
N LYS A 326 10.39 -1.15 -8.49
CA LYS A 326 11.17 -1.31 -9.73
C LYS A 326 10.90 -0.21 -10.78
N MET A 327 10.36 0.93 -10.36
CA MET A 327 10.24 2.08 -11.24
C MET A 327 11.59 2.75 -11.47
N THR A 328 11.74 3.34 -12.63
CA THR A 328 12.91 4.16 -12.98
C THR A 328 12.47 5.49 -13.56
N ALA A 329 13.30 6.51 -13.36
CA ALA A 329 13.14 7.79 -14.02
C ALA A 329 14.44 8.17 -14.72
N GLU A 330 14.35 8.57 -15.98
CA GLU A 330 15.48 8.95 -16.81
C GLU A 330 15.33 10.34 -17.39
N LYS A 331 16.36 11.18 -17.29
CA LYS A 331 16.40 12.49 -17.92
C LYS A 331 16.69 12.35 -19.42
N CYS A 332 15.68 12.66 -20.24
CA CYS A 332 15.76 12.72 -21.69
C CYS A 332 15.84 14.19 -22.19
N TYR A 333 16.05 14.39 -23.49
CA TYR A 333 16.04 15.71 -24.10
C TYR A 333 14.68 16.42 -23.96
N ASP A 334 13.58 15.64 -24.09
CA ASP A 334 12.20 16.15 -24.08
C ASP A 334 11.63 16.26 -22.68
N GLY A 335 12.35 15.78 -21.63
CA GLY A 335 11.85 15.80 -20.27
C GLY A 335 12.32 14.64 -19.41
N ILE A 336 11.44 14.08 -18.59
CA ILE A 336 11.72 12.91 -17.75
C ILE A 336 10.82 11.75 -18.16
N LEU A 337 11.43 10.64 -18.50
CA LEU A 337 10.77 9.38 -18.80
C LEU A 337 10.63 8.56 -17.52
N LEU A 338 9.39 8.22 -17.16
CA LEU A 338 9.06 7.31 -16.07
C LEU A 338 8.71 5.95 -16.64
N ASP A 339 9.30 4.90 -16.09
CA ASP A 339 9.14 3.54 -16.55
C ASP A 339 9.08 2.56 -15.37
N ARG A 340 8.47 1.40 -15.60
CA ARG A 340 8.43 0.29 -14.65
C ARG A 340 8.97 -0.99 -15.30
N SER A 341 10.20 -1.33 -14.98
CA SER A 341 10.99 -2.37 -15.64
C SER A 341 10.48 -3.81 -15.46
N ASP A 342 9.76 -4.10 -14.36
CA ASP A 342 9.22 -5.44 -14.10
C ASP A 342 8.04 -5.84 -15.02
N LEU A 343 7.45 -4.88 -15.70
CA LEU A 343 6.37 -5.12 -16.65
C LEU A 343 6.87 -5.29 -18.10
N LYS A 344 8.15 -4.94 -18.35
CA LYS A 344 8.80 -5.14 -19.66
C LYS A 344 9.31 -6.57 -19.87
N THR A 345 9.66 -7.25 -18.81
CA THR A 345 10.02 -8.66 -18.81
C THR A 345 8.83 -9.42 -18.25
N GLY A 346 8.17 -10.19 -19.11
CA GLY A 346 7.30 -11.29 -18.68
C GLY A 346 8.17 -12.36 -18.03
N GLU A 347 8.91 -11.98 -17.00
CA GLU A 347 9.57 -12.95 -16.15
C GLU A 347 8.46 -13.66 -15.39
N LYS A 348 8.17 -14.88 -15.88
CA LYS A 348 7.74 -15.96 -15.00
C LYS A 348 8.53 -15.78 -13.72
N GLU A 349 7.85 -15.78 -12.58
CA GLU A 349 8.50 -16.11 -11.31
C GLU A 349 9.35 -17.33 -11.61
N ASP A 350 10.65 -17.10 -11.77
CA ASP A 350 11.63 -18.16 -11.86
C ASP A 350 11.64 -18.85 -10.49
N ALA A 351 10.79 -19.85 -10.39
CA ALA A 351 11.09 -20.97 -9.54
C ALA A 351 12.41 -21.55 -10.05
N GLY A 352 13.53 -21.11 -9.46
CA GLY A 352 14.80 -21.79 -9.53
C GLY A 352 15.54 -21.67 -10.85
N ASN A 353 15.96 -20.48 -11.26
CA ASN A 353 17.20 -20.36 -12.02
C ASN A 353 18.33 -20.38 -10.98
N GLU A 354 18.85 -21.57 -10.69
CA GLU A 354 20.17 -21.67 -10.10
C GLU A 354 21.13 -20.94 -11.04
N PRO A 355 21.91 -19.97 -10.55
CA PRO A 355 22.89 -19.28 -11.37
C PRO A 355 23.80 -20.32 -11.97
N GLY A 356 24.18 -20.18 -13.24
CA GLY A 356 25.13 -21.08 -13.89
C GLY A 356 26.45 -21.06 -13.14
N VAL A 357 26.57 -21.89 -12.11
CA VAL A 357 27.77 -22.02 -11.29
C VAL A 357 28.46 -23.31 -11.66
N HIS A 358 29.67 -23.19 -12.15
CA HIS A 358 30.55 -24.31 -12.36
C HIS A 358 31.53 -24.44 -11.20
N MET A 359 31.49 -25.58 -10.51
CA MET A 359 32.43 -25.92 -9.46
C MET A 359 33.31 -27.06 -9.92
N ARG A 360 34.62 -26.86 -9.85
CA ARG A 360 35.60 -27.86 -10.20
C ARG A 360 36.62 -28.01 -9.09
N MET A 361 36.95 -29.26 -8.74
CA MET A 361 37.96 -29.57 -7.77
C MET A 361 39.16 -30.21 -8.46
N PHE A 362 40.36 -29.77 -8.08
CA PHE A 362 41.61 -30.35 -8.59
C PHE A 362 42.72 -30.28 -7.55
N GLU A 363 43.76 -31.12 -7.72
CA GLU A 363 44.91 -31.13 -6.82
C GLU A 363 45.89 -29.99 -7.17
N GLN A 364 46.48 -29.39 -6.16
CA GLN A 364 47.53 -28.39 -6.33
C GLN A 364 48.82 -29.11 -6.74
N THR A 365 49.35 -28.84 -7.95
CA THR A 365 50.60 -29.36 -8.48
C THR A 365 51.55 -28.21 -8.78
N ALA A 366 52.85 -28.51 -8.99
CA ALA A 366 53.85 -27.50 -9.34
C ALA A 366 53.53 -26.81 -10.70
N GLU A 367 52.68 -27.42 -11.54
CA GLU A 367 52.21 -26.89 -12.82
C GLU A 367 50.87 -26.14 -12.71
N THR A 368 50.29 -26.04 -11.52
CA THR A 368 49.05 -25.29 -11.30
C THR A 368 49.32 -23.81 -11.61
N GLY A 369 48.72 -23.29 -12.64
CA GLY A 369 48.96 -21.94 -13.18
C GLY A 369 48.64 -20.80 -12.17
N ALA A 370 48.92 -19.56 -12.57
CA ALA A 370 48.69 -18.38 -11.74
C ALA A 370 47.18 -18.24 -11.36
N PHE A 371 46.88 -17.69 -10.19
CA PHE A 371 45.53 -17.38 -9.72
C PHE A 371 44.68 -16.65 -10.76
N PRO A 372 43.45 -17.09 -11.00
CA PRO A 372 42.58 -16.37 -11.92
C PRO A 372 42.32 -14.94 -11.39
N LYS A 373 42.66 -13.94 -12.20
CA LYS A 373 42.37 -12.53 -11.86
C LYS A 373 40.94 -12.12 -12.23
N LYS A 374 40.13 -13.06 -12.70
CA LYS A 374 38.73 -12.78 -13.11
C LYS A 374 37.83 -12.48 -11.92
N THR A 375 36.91 -11.52 -12.10
CA THR A 375 35.95 -11.10 -11.07
C THR A 375 35.01 -12.21 -10.66
N TYR A 376 34.58 -13.03 -11.60
CA TYR A 376 33.59 -14.09 -11.43
C TYR A 376 34.16 -15.51 -11.40
N THR A 377 35.49 -15.68 -11.23
CA THR A 377 36.16 -16.97 -11.03
C THR A 377 37.08 -16.85 -9.81
N LYS A 378 36.93 -17.70 -8.80
CA LYS A 378 37.77 -17.70 -7.61
C LYS A 378 38.18 -19.11 -7.20
N TRP A 379 39.36 -19.22 -6.61
CA TRP A 379 39.91 -20.47 -6.08
C TRP A 379 39.93 -20.44 -4.57
N PHE A 380 39.55 -21.56 -3.93
CA PHE A 380 39.45 -21.73 -2.49
C PHE A 380 40.20 -22.97 -2.04
N ASP A 381 40.76 -22.89 -0.83
CA ASP A 381 41.35 -24.04 -0.15
C ASP A 381 40.24 -25.01 0.26
N TYR A 382 40.13 -26.13 -0.45
CA TYR A 382 39.10 -27.13 -0.20
C TYR A 382 39.35 -27.92 1.07
N ASP A 383 40.61 -28.01 1.53
CA ASP A 383 40.98 -28.83 2.68
C ASP A 383 40.48 -28.27 4.04
N ILE A 384 40.09 -26.97 4.04
CA ILE A 384 39.56 -26.31 5.24
C ILE A 384 38.03 -26.12 5.21
N ILE A 385 37.38 -26.47 4.12
CA ILE A 385 35.91 -26.42 4.00
C ILE A 385 35.31 -27.55 4.81
N LYS A 386 34.35 -27.24 5.69
CA LYS A 386 33.78 -28.16 6.68
C LYS A 386 32.50 -28.82 6.23
N SER A 387 31.76 -28.23 5.34
CA SER A 387 30.48 -28.72 4.84
C SER A 387 30.37 -28.60 3.32
N THR A 388 29.30 -29.10 2.74
CA THR A 388 29.04 -28.92 1.30
C THR A 388 28.84 -27.44 0.98
N VAL A 389 29.63 -26.89 0.06
CA VAL A 389 29.47 -25.50 -0.38
C VAL A 389 28.14 -25.34 -1.08
N LYS A 390 27.35 -24.37 -0.61
CA LYS A 390 26.04 -24.02 -1.18
C LYS A 390 26.10 -22.64 -1.79
N ILE A 391 25.48 -22.51 -2.97
CA ILE A 391 25.23 -21.20 -3.59
C ILE A 391 23.82 -20.78 -3.17
N ARG A 392 23.73 -19.69 -2.44
CA ARG A 392 22.48 -19.22 -1.88
C ARG A 392 22.49 -17.71 -1.61
N HIS A 393 21.36 -17.13 -1.32
CA HIS A 393 21.26 -15.79 -0.78
C HIS A 393 21.56 -15.78 0.73
N LYS A 394 21.63 -14.57 1.32
CA LYS A 394 21.97 -14.40 2.74
C LYS A 394 20.95 -15.07 3.66
N GLU A 395 21.48 -15.60 4.77
CA GLU A 395 20.70 -16.15 5.88
C GLU A 395 21.05 -15.44 7.19
N SER A 396 20.21 -15.61 8.21
CA SER A 396 20.48 -15.04 9.53
C SER A 396 21.69 -15.75 10.17
N GLY A 397 22.64 -14.96 10.67
CA GLY A 397 23.85 -15.48 11.29
C GLY A 397 25.07 -15.56 10.36
N ASP A 398 24.94 -15.24 9.07
CA ASP A 398 26.05 -15.25 8.12
C ASP A 398 27.15 -14.26 8.49
N TYR A 399 28.40 -14.71 8.33
CA TYR A 399 29.60 -13.92 8.60
C TYR A 399 30.74 -14.21 7.62
N ILE A 400 31.69 -13.31 7.50
CA ILE A 400 32.89 -13.42 6.66
C ILE A 400 34.12 -13.04 7.45
N THR A 401 35.25 -13.68 7.17
CA THR A 401 36.57 -13.30 7.72
C THR A 401 37.18 -12.23 6.83
N ILE A 402 37.52 -11.07 7.44
CA ILE A 402 37.93 -9.87 6.71
C ILE A 402 39.44 -9.64 6.69
N ASP A 403 40.19 -10.25 7.60
CA ASP A 403 41.63 -10.09 7.72
C ASP A 403 42.34 -11.44 7.93
N ARG A 404 43.67 -11.41 7.80
CA ARG A 404 44.54 -12.60 7.95
C ARG A 404 44.69 -13.04 9.42
N ASN A 405 44.30 -12.20 10.38
CA ASN A 405 44.35 -12.50 11.82
C ASN A 405 43.08 -13.20 12.30
N GLY A 406 42.16 -13.54 11.40
CA GLY A 406 40.92 -14.26 11.72
C GLY A 406 39.79 -13.35 12.22
N GLY A 407 39.91 -12.04 12.06
CA GLY A 407 38.85 -11.09 12.40
C GLY A 407 37.60 -11.35 11.57
N THR A 408 36.45 -11.60 12.22
CA THR A 408 35.18 -11.89 11.57
C THR A 408 34.23 -10.69 11.60
N GLN A 409 33.40 -10.58 10.60
CA GLN A 409 32.36 -9.56 10.50
C GLN A 409 31.05 -10.19 10.05
N SER A 410 29.92 -9.82 10.69
CA SER A 410 28.61 -10.26 10.20
C SER A 410 28.36 -9.70 8.79
N LEU A 411 27.69 -10.52 7.95
CA LEU A 411 27.40 -10.14 6.57
C LEU A 411 26.58 -8.83 6.49
N LYS A 412 25.66 -8.62 7.43
CA LYS A 412 24.89 -7.37 7.55
C LYS A 412 25.81 -6.14 7.73
N LYS A 413 26.82 -6.24 8.61
CA LYS A 413 27.76 -5.15 8.86
C LYS A 413 28.69 -4.93 7.67
N TYR A 414 29.08 -6.01 6.98
CA TYR A 414 29.86 -5.94 5.75
C TYR A 414 29.11 -5.14 4.66
N PHE A 415 27.85 -5.46 4.39
CA PHE A 415 27.03 -4.77 3.39
C PHE A 415 26.87 -3.26 3.68
N ILE A 416 26.73 -2.90 4.96
CA ILE A 416 26.66 -1.49 5.38
C ILE A 416 27.98 -0.80 5.08
N ASN A 417 29.11 -1.40 5.46
CA ASN A 417 30.46 -0.82 5.27
C ASN A 417 30.83 -0.71 3.78
N ALA A 418 30.41 -1.68 2.98
CA ALA A 418 30.58 -1.69 1.52
C ALA A 418 29.60 -0.77 0.78
N LYS A 419 28.71 -0.05 1.53
CA LYS A 419 27.70 0.87 1.01
C LYS A 419 26.75 0.22 0.01
N ILE A 420 26.47 -1.10 0.15
CA ILE A 420 25.55 -1.82 -0.71
C ILE A 420 24.12 -1.41 -0.35
N PRO A 421 23.30 -0.97 -1.33
CA PRO A 421 21.90 -0.61 -1.11
C PRO A 421 21.11 -1.74 -0.43
N ARG A 422 20.17 -1.38 0.43
CA ARG A 422 19.40 -2.36 1.21
C ARG A 422 18.63 -3.35 0.33
N GLU A 423 18.11 -2.86 -0.78
CA GLU A 423 17.31 -3.61 -1.78
C GLU A 423 18.14 -4.64 -2.56
N ASP A 424 19.46 -4.45 -2.67
CA ASP A 424 20.34 -5.37 -3.40
C ASP A 424 20.92 -6.47 -2.51
N ARG A 425 20.91 -6.27 -1.18
CA ARG A 425 21.53 -7.21 -0.23
C ARG A 425 20.90 -8.59 -0.22
N ASP A 426 19.61 -8.68 -0.54
CA ASP A 426 18.85 -9.93 -0.56
C ASP A 426 19.01 -10.69 -1.89
N LYS A 427 19.54 -10.01 -2.93
CA LYS A 427 19.75 -10.55 -4.27
C LYS A 427 21.18 -11.04 -4.52
N ILE A 428 22.11 -10.68 -3.63
CA ILE A 428 23.52 -11.05 -3.79
C ILE A 428 23.69 -12.54 -3.55
N TRP A 429 24.27 -13.22 -4.54
CA TRP A 429 24.64 -14.61 -4.43
C TRP A 429 25.88 -14.80 -3.56
N LEU A 430 25.89 -15.86 -2.77
CA LEU A 430 26.94 -16.22 -1.83
C LEU A 430 27.37 -17.65 -2.07
N ALA A 431 28.68 -17.91 -2.01
CA ALA A 431 29.20 -19.27 -1.81
C ALA A 431 29.45 -19.45 -0.29
N ALA A 432 28.78 -20.42 0.33
CA ALA A 432 28.74 -20.57 1.76
C ALA A 432 29.13 -22.00 2.22
N ASP A 433 29.94 -22.08 3.31
CA ASP A 433 30.21 -23.26 4.12
C ASP A 433 29.45 -23.14 5.43
N GLY A 434 28.18 -23.58 5.45
CA GLY A 434 27.24 -23.28 6.52
C GLY A 434 26.96 -21.77 6.62
N SER A 435 27.19 -21.17 7.80
CA SER A 435 27.06 -19.73 8.01
C SER A 435 28.33 -18.92 7.70
N HIS A 436 29.45 -19.60 7.38
CA HIS A 436 30.70 -18.93 7.03
C HIS A 436 30.78 -18.75 5.51
N ILE A 437 30.79 -17.51 5.07
CA ILE A 437 30.75 -17.17 3.64
C ILE A 437 32.14 -17.26 3.03
N LEU A 438 32.31 -18.08 1.99
CA LEU A 438 33.54 -18.18 1.21
C LEU A 438 33.71 -17.00 0.28
N TRP A 439 32.63 -16.61 -0.39
CA TRP A 439 32.64 -15.59 -1.40
C TRP A 439 31.31 -14.84 -1.48
N ILE A 440 31.38 -13.53 -1.43
CA ILE A 440 30.29 -12.62 -1.79
C ILE A 440 30.49 -12.35 -3.28
N ILE A 441 29.70 -13.01 -4.12
CA ILE A 441 29.90 -13.04 -5.58
C ILE A 441 29.81 -11.61 -6.14
N GLY A 442 30.80 -11.24 -6.96
CA GLY A 442 30.93 -9.88 -7.49
C GLY A 442 31.59 -8.87 -6.53
N TYR A 443 31.83 -9.23 -5.24
CA TYR A 443 32.35 -8.29 -4.25
C TYR A 443 33.64 -8.79 -3.58
N ARG A 444 33.56 -9.77 -2.70
CA ARG A 444 34.71 -10.12 -1.84
C ARG A 444 34.87 -11.60 -1.59
N GLN A 445 36.10 -12.10 -1.78
CA GLN A 445 36.53 -13.41 -1.34
C GLN A 445 36.95 -13.38 0.14
N ASN A 446 36.60 -14.44 0.88
CA ASN A 446 36.96 -14.60 2.28
C ASN A 446 38.45 -14.92 2.44
N GLN A 447 39.11 -14.18 3.31
CA GLN A 447 40.55 -14.35 3.60
C GLN A 447 40.88 -15.72 4.22
N ALA A 448 39.97 -16.33 4.96
CA ALA A 448 40.17 -17.59 5.63
C ALA A 448 40.30 -18.80 4.64
N TYR A 449 39.71 -18.68 3.46
CA TYR A 449 39.66 -19.75 2.47
C TYR A 449 40.65 -19.53 1.30
N GLN A 450 41.61 -18.62 1.46
CA GLN A 450 42.64 -18.39 0.44
C GLN A 450 43.59 -19.59 0.36
N ILE A 451 44.03 -19.91 -0.85
CA ILE A 451 44.99 -20.96 -1.11
C ILE A 451 46.34 -20.58 -0.49
N THR A 452 47.03 -21.55 0.10
CA THR A 452 48.37 -21.44 0.67
C THR A 452 49.26 -22.53 0.12
N ASP A 453 50.57 -22.46 0.42
CA ASP A 453 51.55 -23.49 0.03
C ASP A 453 51.25 -24.87 0.69
N LYS A 454 50.34 -24.94 1.66
CA LYS A 454 49.91 -26.16 2.37
C LYS A 454 48.63 -26.77 1.78
N THR A 455 47.93 -26.05 0.91
CA THR A 455 46.70 -26.51 0.26
C THR A 455 47.01 -27.69 -0.64
N LYS A 456 46.25 -28.78 -0.53
CA LYS A 456 46.39 -29.96 -1.40
C LYS A 456 45.33 -29.98 -2.47
N ARG A 457 44.10 -29.56 -2.16
CA ARG A 457 42.97 -29.57 -3.08
C ARG A 457 42.42 -28.17 -3.22
N ILE A 458 42.16 -27.76 -4.44
CA ILE A 458 41.62 -26.46 -4.81
C ILE A 458 40.18 -26.63 -5.29
N LEU A 459 39.26 -25.82 -4.75
CA LEU A 459 37.90 -25.64 -5.26
C LEU A 459 37.88 -24.38 -6.13
N GLU A 460 37.65 -24.54 -7.41
CA GLU A 460 37.37 -23.45 -8.33
C GLU A 460 35.84 -23.26 -8.41
N ILE A 461 35.39 -22.03 -8.21
CA ILE A 461 34.01 -21.62 -8.42
C ILE A 461 33.98 -20.56 -9.50
N GLU A 462 33.29 -20.86 -10.60
CA GLU A 462 33.03 -19.96 -11.72
C GLU A 462 31.53 -19.65 -11.76
N PHE A 463 31.20 -18.35 -11.82
CA PHE A 463 29.84 -17.86 -11.82
C PHE A 463 29.51 -17.20 -13.15
N ASN A 464 28.53 -17.76 -13.89
CA ASN A 464 28.17 -17.34 -15.26
C ASN A 464 26.97 -16.36 -15.28
N GLY A 465 26.83 -15.50 -14.29
CA GLY A 465 25.71 -14.56 -14.18
C GLY A 465 26.09 -13.08 -14.09
N GLY A 466 27.35 -12.72 -14.34
CA GLY A 466 27.81 -11.34 -14.29
C GLY A 466 28.29 -10.85 -15.65
N GLU A 467 27.82 -9.69 -16.10
CA GLU A 467 28.40 -8.99 -17.25
C GLU A 467 29.85 -8.60 -16.93
N GLU A 468 30.77 -8.88 -17.85
CA GLU A 468 32.15 -8.38 -17.77
C GLU A 468 32.11 -6.85 -17.98
N ASP A 469 31.99 -6.08 -16.89
CA ASP A 469 32.28 -4.65 -16.95
C ASP A 469 33.76 -4.47 -17.29
N GLY A 470 34.02 -4.00 -18.51
CA GLY A 470 35.36 -3.70 -19.02
C GLY A 470 36.05 -2.57 -18.26
N ARG A 471 36.47 -2.84 -17.02
CA ARG A 471 37.36 -1.99 -16.23
C ARG A 471 38.49 -2.80 -15.65
N ASP A 472 39.36 -3.23 -16.54
CA ASP A 472 40.73 -3.57 -16.20
C ASP A 472 41.69 -2.64 -16.99
N SER A 473 42.16 -1.60 -16.32
CA SER A 473 43.43 -0.94 -16.59
C SER A 473 43.89 -0.23 -15.32
#